data_1c790912d813dae12cf40db660932fe5
#
_entry.id   1c790912d813dae12cf40db660932fe5
#
_cell.length_a   1.000
_cell.length_b   1.000
_cell.length_c   1.000
_cell.angle_alpha   90.00
_cell.angle_beta   90.00
_cell.angle_gamma   90.00
#
_symmetry.space_group_name_H-M   'P 1'
#
loop_
_entity.id
_entity.type
_entity.pdbx_description
1 polymer ?
#
loop_
_entity_poly.entity_id
_entity_poly.type
_entity_poly.pdbx_seq_one_letter_code
_entity_poly.pdbx_strand_id
1 'polypeptide(L)'
;MKCKLKLFLIAVLTTYSVIYSQNINDALNYSSNSYQGTARFNSMSGAFGALGGDLSAIAINPASSAILNDGHFSLSFGSDNKSGEASMLNVSNDFDKNNFTLNQIGGVIN
;
A
#
# COMPACT_ATOMS: atom_id res chain seq x y z
N MET A 1 53.31 -1.03 6.03
CA MET A 1 52.31 -2.09 6.23
C MET A 1 51.34 -1.78 7.38
N LYS A 2 51.75 -1.28 8.52
CA LYS A 2 50.89 -1.01 9.70
C LYS A 2 49.79 0.04 9.44
N CYS A 3 50.01 1.04 8.57
CA CYS A 3 49.04 2.08 8.27
C CYS A 3 47.89 1.54 7.38
N LYS A 4 48.18 0.73 6.38
CA LYS A 4 47.16 0.11 5.50
C LYS A 4 46.26 -0.86 6.25
N LEU A 5 46.83 -1.58 7.24
CA LEU A 5 46.07 -2.49 8.09
C LEU A 5 45.08 -1.73 9.00
N LYS A 6 45.51 -0.59 9.57
CA LYS A 6 44.64 0.27 10.39
C LYS A 6 43.49 0.86 9.57
N LEU A 7 43.79 1.30 8.34
CA LEU A 7 42.76 1.84 7.44
C LEU A 7 41.73 0.77 7.05
N PHE A 8 42.17 -0.45 6.80
CA PHE A 8 41.32 -1.58 6.52
C PHE A 8 40.41 -1.93 7.71
N LEU A 9 40.96 -1.91 8.92
CA LEU A 9 40.22 -2.19 10.16
C LEU A 9 39.12 -1.13 10.41
N ILE A 10 39.41 0.15 10.15
CA ILE A 10 38.43 1.24 10.28
C ILE A 10 37.33 1.09 9.23
N ALA A 11 37.66 0.75 7.99
CA ALA A 11 36.70 0.52 6.94
C ALA A 11 35.75 -0.65 7.26
N VAL A 12 36.23 -1.73 7.86
CA VAL A 12 35.40 -2.86 8.30
C VAL A 12 34.51 -2.48 9.48
N LEU A 13 34.99 -1.68 10.43
CA LEU A 13 34.20 -1.23 11.58
C LEU A 13 33.03 -0.29 11.15
N THR A 14 33.23 0.54 10.13
CA THR A 14 32.19 1.45 9.64
C THR A 14 31.06 0.74 8.89
N THR A 15 31.27 -0.46 8.37
CA THR A 15 30.23 -1.24 7.69
C THR A 15 29.23 -1.89 8.64
N TYR A 16 29.55 -2.06 9.91
CA TYR A 16 28.65 -2.64 10.92
C TYR A 16 27.53 -1.70 11.40
N SER A 17 27.65 -0.40 11.15
CA SER A 17 26.68 0.60 11.67
C SER A 17 25.39 0.69 10.86
N VAL A 18 25.28 0.02 9.71
CA VAL A 18 24.18 0.21 8.75
C VAL A 18 23.04 -0.81 8.91
N ILE A 19 23.23 -1.82 9.77
CA ILE A 19 22.31 -3.00 9.81
C ILE A 19 21.07 -2.78 10.67
N TYR A 20 21.01 -1.76 11.50
CA TYR A 20 19.92 -1.51 12.44
C TYR A 20 18.84 -0.51 11.97
N SER A 21 18.89 -0.12 10.70
CA SER A 21 17.96 0.90 10.14
C SER A 21 16.59 0.37 9.74
N GLN A 22 16.36 -0.94 9.80
CA GLN A 22 15.07 -1.51 9.39
C GLN A 22 14.16 -1.70 10.60
N ASN A 23 13.12 -0.88 10.66
CA ASN A 23 12.05 -1.04 11.65
C ASN A 23 10.97 -1.97 11.07
N ILE A 24 10.46 -2.90 11.88
CA ILE A 24 9.39 -3.81 11.48
C ILE A 24 8.11 -3.06 11.04
N ASN A 25 7.88 -1.89 11.61
CA ASN A 25 6.76 -1.02 11.22
C ASN A 25 6.91 -0.49 9.80
N ASP A 26 8.14 -0.17 9.37
CA ASP A 26 8.40 0.26 8.00
C ASP A 26 8.19 -0.89 7.02
N ALA A 27 8.64 -2.09 7.36
CA ALA A 27 8.41 -3.29 6.55
C ALA A 27 6.91 -3.59 6.42
N LEU A 28 6.13 -3.45 7.49
CA LEU A 28 4.68 -3.62 7.46
C LEU A 28 4.00 -2.55 6.60
N ASN A 29 4.40 -1.29 6.72
CA ASN A 29 3.85 -0.21 5.90
C ASN A 29 4.12 -0.40 4.40
N TYR A 30 5.31 -0.89 4.04
CA TYR A 30 5.65 -1.18 2.64
C TYR A 30 5.00 -2.46 2.12
N SER A 31 4.70 -3.43 2.98
CA SER A 31 4.04 -4.69 2.59
C SER A 31 2.52 -4.57 2.53
N SER A 32 1.93 -3.60 3.22
CA SER A 32 0.49 -3.40 3.24
C SER A 32 0.04 -2.61 2.01
N ASN A 33 -0.56 -3.27 1.05
CA ASN A 33 -1.23 -2.62 -0.07
C ASN A 33 -2.70 -2.38 0.30
N SER A 34 -3.10 -1.11 0.40
CA SER A 34 -4.52 -0.76 0.47
C SER A 34 -5.04 -0.50 -0.94
N TYR A 35 -5.81 -1.43 -1.45
CA TYR A 35 -6.49 -1.26 -2.73
C TYR A 35 -7.80 -0.48 -2.52
N GLN A 36 -7.94 0.63 -3.21
CA GLN A 36 -9.18 1.40 -3.26
C GLN A 36 -9.70 1.42 -4.70
N GLY A 37 -11.01 1.26 -4.84
CA GLY A 37 -11.62 1.19 -6.15
C GLY A 37 -13.14 1.06 -6.09
N THR A 38 -13.70 0.48 -7.14
CA THR A 38 -15.14 0.16 -7.17
C THR A 38 -15.52 -0.82 -6.05
N ALA A 39 -16.79 -0.86 -5.68
CA ALA A 39 -17.28 -1.82 -4.69
C ALA A 39 -16.99 -3.27 -5.10
N ARG A 40 -17.07 -3.58 -6.40
CA ARG A 40 -16.69 -4.89 -6.95
C ARG A 40 -15.21 -5.19 -6.77
N PHE A 41 -14.35 -4.23 -7.07
CA PHE A 41 -12.92 -4.35 -6.90
C PHE A 41 -12.53 -4.60 -5.44
N ASN A 42 -13.12 -3.83 -4.52
CA ASN A 42 -12.88 -3.98 -3.09
C ASN A 42 -13.40 -5.31 -2.54
N SER A 43 -14.57 -5.78 -2.98
CA SER A 43 -15.13 -7.07 -2.54
C SER A 43 -14.26 -8.26 -2.92
N MET A 44 -13.48 -8.14 -3.99
CA MET A 44 -12.53 -9.15 -4.46
C MET A 44 -11.10 -8.90 -3.94
N SER A 45 -10.93 -8.00 -2.97
CA SER A 45 -9.63 -7.66 -2.38
C SER A 45 -8.57 -7.26 -3.44
N GLY A 46 -8.99 -6.63 -4.53
CA GLY A 46 -8.12 -6.22 -5.62
C GLY A 46 -7.63 -7.35 -6.54
N ALA A 47 -8.21 -8.54 -6.49
CA ALA A 47 -7.79 -9.71 -7.30
C ALA A 47 -8.19 -9.57 -8.78
N PHE A 48 -7.78 -8.47 -9.42
CA PHE A 48 -8.11 -8.12 -10.81
C PHE A 48 -6.91 -8.17 -11.77
N GLY A 49 -5.79 -8.73 -11.35
CA GLY A 49 -4.60 -8.79 -12.20
C GLY A 49 -4.81 -9.49 -13.56
N ALA A 50 -5.67 -10.51 -13.60
CA ALA A 50 -6.02 -11.23 -14.81
C ALA A 50 -7.47 -10.97 -15.26
N LEU A 51 -8.31 -10.39 -14.41
CA LEU A 51 -9.68 -10.04 -14.72
C LEU A 51 -9.71 -8.61 -15.25
N GLY A 52 -10.37 -8.38 -16.34
CA GLY A 52 -10.63 -7.02 -16.84
C GLY A 52 -12.08 -6.59 -16.58
N GLY A 53 -12.47 -5.48 -17.20
CA GLY A 53 -13.87 -5.01 -17.17
C GLY A 53 -14.25 -4.24 -15.89
N ASP A 54 -13.24 -3.74 -15.16
CA ASP A 54 -13.42 -2.79 -14.06
C ASP A 54 -12.41 -1.66 -14.19
N LEU A 55 -12.83 -0.41 -14.00
CA LEU A 55 -11.95 0.76 -14.11
C LEU A 55 -10.84 0.75 -13.06
N SER A 56 -11.10 0.18 -11.88
CA SER A 56 -10.06 0.05 -10.84
C SER A 56 -8.98 -0.97 -11.22
N ALA A 57 -9.32 -1.94 -12.05
CA ALA A 57 -8.37 -2.95 -12.53
C ALA A 57 -7.26 -2.36 -13.40
N ILE A 58 -7.51 -1.21 -14.05
CA ILE A 58 -6.53 -0.53 -14.91
C ILE A 58 -5.28 -0.12 -14.10
N ALA A 59 -5.42 0.20 -12.83
CA ALA A 59 -4.30 0.55 -11.95
C ALA A 59 -3.36 -0.64 -11.69
N ILE A 60 -3.87 -1.88 -11.73
CA ILE A 60 -3.07 -3.10 -11.55
C ILE A 60 -2.58 -3.62 -12.90
N ASN A 61 -3.48 -3.66 -13.87
CA ASN A 61 -3.20 -4.16 -15.21
C ASN A 61 -3.83 -3.23 -16.26
N PRO A 62 -3.05 -2.35 -16.90
CA PRO A 62 -3.58 -1.44 -17.93
C PRO A 62 -4.25 -2.14 -19.12
N ALA A 63 -3.86 -3.39 -19.42
CA ALA A 63 -4.48 -4.17 -20.50
C ALA A 63 -5.95 -4.53 -20.20
N SER A 64 -6.40 -4.39 -18.95
CA SER A 64 -7.81 -4.59 -18.57
C SER A 64 -8.77 -3.62 -19.25
N SER A 65 -8.28 -2.47 -19.71
CA SER A 65 -9.07 -1.52 -20.50
C SER A 65 -9.53 -2.07 -21.85
N ALA A 66 -8.78 -2.98 -22.44
CA ALA A 66 -9.11 -3.60 -23.73
C ALA A 66 -10.41 -4.45 -23.72
N ILE A 67 -10.87 -4.84 -22.53
CA ILE A 67 -12.11 -5.61 -22.36
C ILE A 67 -13.35 -4.69 -22.29
N LEU A 68 -13.13 -3.39 -22.04
CA LEU A 68 -14.19 -2.39 -22.02
C LEU A 68 -14.53 -1.99 -23.47
N ASN A 69 -15.48 -2.69 -24.07
CA ASN A 69 -15.88 -2.46 -25.46
C ASN A 69 -16.65 -1.16 -25.69
N ASP A 70 -17.23 -0.61 -24.63
CA ASP A 70 -18.05 0.61 -24.65
C ASP A 70 -17.45 1.67 -23.72
N GLY A 71 -17.76 2.94 -23.99
CA GLY A 71 -17.42 4.03 -23.10
C GLY A 71 -18.01 3.79 -21.70
N HIS A 72 -17.17 3.81 -20.68
CA HIS A 72 -17.56 3.54 -19.28
C HIS A 72 -17.17 4.72 -18.39
N PHE A 73 -18.09 5.13 -17.54
CA PHE A 73 -17.82 6.09 -16.46
C PHE A 73 -18.14 5.44 -15.12
N SER A 74 -17.26 5.60 -14.15
CA SER A 74 -17.44 5.07 -12.80
C SER A 74 -17.13 6.12 -11.75
N LEU A 75 -17.97 6.18 -10.75
CA LEU A 75 -17.82 7.00 -9.55
C LEU A 75 -18.12 6.12 -8.34
N SER A 76 -17.18 6.02 -7.41
CA SER A 76 -17.30 5.16 -6.25
C SER A 76 -16.97 5.91 -4.96
N PHE A 77 -17.88 5.82 -4.00
CA PHE A 77 -17.70 6.33 -2.66
C PHE A 77 -17.56 5.18 -1.67
N GLY A 78 -16.82 5.40 -0.60
CA GLY A 78 -16.66 4.46 0.48
C GLY A 78 -16.82 5.14 1.84
N SER A 79 -17.20 4.35 2.82
CA SER A 79 -17.18 4.73 4.22
C SER A 79 -16.36 3.70 4.97
N ASP A 80 -15.23 4.15 5.52
CA ASP A 80 -14.33 3.33 6.32
C ASP A 80 -14.55 3.62 7.79
N ASN A 81 -14.97 2.61 8.53
CA ASN A 81 -15.05 2.68 9.98
C ASN A 81 -13.87 1.90 10.58
N LYS A 82 -13.00 2.61 11.27
CA LYS A 82 -11.82 2.03 11.92
C LYS A 82 -11.96 2.20 13.41
N SER A 83 -12.07 1.08 14.12
CA SER A 83 -11.99 1.02 15.56
C SER A 83 -10.73 0.26 15.97
N GLY A 84 -10.09 0.70 17.02
CA GLY A 84 -8.89 0.06 17.53
C GLY A 84 -8.62 0.44 18.97
N GLU A 85 -7.89 -0.41 19.65
CA GLU A 85 -7.40 -0.19 21.00
C GLU A 85 -5.87 -0.08 20.95
N ALA A 86 -5.33 1.00 21.49
CA ALA A 86 -3.90 1.18 21.67
C ALA A 86 -3.58 1.06 23.17
N SER A 87 -2.83 0.03 23.56
CA SER A 87 -2.39 -0.15 24.93
C SER A 87 -0.88 0.04 25.05
N MET A 88 -0.46 0.90 25.97
CA MET A 88 0.93 1.16 26.29
C MET A 88 1.09 1.40 27.78
N LEU A 89 2.00 0.68 28.45
CA LEU A 89 2.35 0.84 29.87
C LEU A 89 1.12 0.89 30.81
N ASN A 90 0.19 -0.06 30.67
CA ASN A 90 -1.06 -0.15 31.44
C ASN A 90 -2.08 0.99 31.19
N VAL A 91 -1.92 1.75 30.16
CA VAL A 91 -2.91 2.70 29.67
C VAL A 91 -3.48 2.19 28.38
N SER A 92 -4.78 1.91 28.31
CA SER A 92 -5.47 1.61 27.07
C SER A 92 -6.27 2.83 26.63
N ASN A 93 -6.22 3.12 25.34
CA ASN A 93 -6.97 4.17 24.71
C ASN A 93 -7.70 3.62 23.50
N ASP A 94 -9.01 3.72 23.52
CA ASP A 94 -9.86 3.29 22.40
C ASP A 94 -10.02 4.44 21.42
N PHE A 95 -9.96 4.15 20.15
CA PHE A 95 -10.27 5.11 19.11
C PHE A 95 -11.30 4.53 18.14
N ASP A 96 -12.21 5.38 17.73
CA ASP A 96 -13.18 5.11 16.67
C ASP A 96 -13.12 6.25 15.66
N LYS A 97 -12.89 5.89 14.39
CA LYS A 97 -12.75 6.85 13.32
C LYS A 97 -13.57 6.42 12.11
N ASN A 98 -14.52 7.25 11.75
CA ASN A 98 -15.33 7.09 10.56
C ASN A 98 -14.86 8.09 9.50
N ASN A 99 -14.45 7.59 8.34
CA ASN A 99 -14.03 8.41 7.21
C ASN A 99 -14.92 8.13 6.01
N PHE A 100 -15.43 9.18 5.40
CA PHE A 100 -16.05 9.11 4.08
C PHE A 100 -15.00 9.44 3.03
N THR A 101 -14.82 8.56 2.06
CA THR A 101 -13.79 8.68 1.03
C THR A 101 -14.37 8.56 -0.37
N LEU A 102 -13.81 9.32 -1.30
CA LEU A 102 -14.00 9.09 -2.72
C LEU A 102 -12.98 8.02 -3.16
N ASN A 103 -13.45 6.81 -3.43
CA ASN A 103 -12.57 5.67 -3.71
C ASN A 103 -12.09 5.67 -5.15
N GLN A 104 -12.94 6.10 -6.07
CA GLN A 104 -12.62 6.15 -7.49
C GLN A 104 -13.48 7.13 -8.24
N ILE A 105 -12.86 7.80 -9.21
CA ILE A 105 -13.50 8.51 -10.31
C ILE A 105 -12.71 8.24 -11.57
N GLY A 106 -13.37 7.85 -12.64
CA GLY A 106 -12.70 7.60 -13.90
C GLY A 106 -13.65 7.26 -15.02
N GLY A 107 -13.14 7.31 -16.24
CA GLY A 107 -13.86 6.96 -17.44
C GLY A 107 -12.93 6.44 -18.52
N VAL A 108 -13.46 5.60 -19.38
CA VAL A 108 -12.85 5.15 -20.63
C VAL A 108 -13.77 5.59 -21.75
N ILE A 109 -13.19 6.19 -22.76
CA ILE A 109 -13.87 6.62 -23.99
C ILE A 109 -13.29 5.77 -25.11
N ASN A 110 -14.14 5.12 -25.88
CA ASN A 110 -13.75 4.31 -27.03
C ASN A 110 -14.06 5.05 -28.30
#